data_af1c1cbc1464ac92530d9002d62a0c81
#
_entry.id   af1c1cbc1464ac92530d9002d62a0c81
#
_cell.length_a   1.000
_cell.length_b   1.000
_cell.length_c   1.000
_cell.angle_alpha   90.00
_cell.angle_beta   90.00
_cell.angle_gamma   90.00
#
_symmetry.space_group_name_H-M   'P 1'
#
loop_
_entity.id
_entity.type
_entity.pdbx_description
1 polymer ?
#
loop_
_entity_poly.entity_id
_entity_poly.type
_entity_poly.pdbx_seq_one_letter_code
_entity_poly.pdbx_strand_id
1 'polypeptide(L)'
;MEDLVRILQLYGLQIVFVGVLLDQGGLPLPSFSLVIVAAGVATEAGQPVWPIFALAIVATLIADLIWFAGGRRFGAAMLRMICRVSLSPDSCVGNTRRIYMRWGAPCLIFSKYVPGLAAVATTLAGESRIPVGRFALYDGIGAALWAGGGVALGVIFHEAIDAVLDELEVLGNSALVLLAIALLAFVAVKWWQRWRFKMRIRMARISVAELSELLKLQVKVAILDARTADRRERTGWIPGSVWVSDVEQLALGVYEQVVVYCDCPNDATAALVAKRLHAKGVAHVRPLAGGLEAWLKSGGSIEGLA
;
A
#
# COMPACT_ATOMS: atom_id res chain seq x y z
N MET A 1 2.35 15.37 33.49
CA MET A 1 3.43 15.18 32.49
C MET A 1 4.67 14.56 33.07
N GLU A 2 5.02 14.86 34.32
CA GLU A 2 6.06 14.09 35.02
C GLU A 2 5.82 12.57 34.92
N ASP A 3 4.56 12.15 34.96
CA ASP A 3 4.21 10.75 34.75
C ASP A 3 4.51 10.24 33.31
N LEU A 4 4.36 11.08 32.28
CA LEU A 4 4.67 10.68 30.90
C LEU A 4 6.18 10.54 30.67
N VAL A 5 6.97 11.51 31.16
CA VAL A 5 8.43 11.46 31.10
C VAL A 5 8.93 10.28 31.95
N ARG A 6 8.36 10.07 33.11
CA ARG A 6 8.65 8.92 33.97
C ARG A 6 8.29 7.59 33.33
N ILE A 7 7.14 7.51 32.64
CA ILE A 7 6.74 6.33 31.87
C ILE A 7 7.70 6.10 30.70
N LEU A 8 8.12 7.15 29.98
CA LEU A 8 9.11 7.07 28.93
C LEU A 8 10.49 6.64 29.45
N GLN A 9 10.88 7.11 30.62
CA GLN A 9 12.15 6.68 31.25
C GLN A 9 12.09 5.23 31.74
N LEU A 10 10.96 4.75 32.28
CA LEU A 10 10.80 3.40 32.80
C LEU A 10 10.45 2.37 31.70
N TYR A 11 9.65 2.77 30.72
CA TYR A 11 9.09 1.88 29.70
C TYR A 11 9.43 2.31 28.27
N GLY A 12 10.29 3.31 28.07
CA GLY A 12 10.57 3.89 26.76
C GLY A 12 11.05 2.85 25.74
N LEU A 13 11.87 1.90 26.18
CA LEU A 13 12.35 0.82 25.30
C LEU A 13 11.20 -0.10 24.87
N GLN A 14 10.27 -0.43 25.76
CA GLN A 14 9.09 -1.25 25.44
C GLN A 14 8.14 -0.50 24.52
N ILE A 15 7.93 0.79 24.77
CA ILE A 15 7.07 1.65 23.97
C ILE A 15 7.63 1.79 22.55
N VAL A 16 8.94 2.00 22.41
CA VAL A 16 9.61 2.03 21.11
C VAL A 16 9.48 0.69 20.39
N PHE A 17 9.76 -0.42 21.06
CA PHE A 17 9.67 -1.75 20.45
C PHE A 17 8.24 -2.04 19.96
N VAL A 18 7.23 -1.87 20.83
CA VAL A 18 5.83 -2.15 20.50
C VAL A 18 5.33 -1.16 19.44
N GLY A 19 5.65 0.13 19.58
CA GLY A 19 5.24 1.17 18.63
C GLY A 19 5.78 0.93 17.23
N VAL A 20 7.08 0.60 17.11
CA VAL A 20 7.71 0.27 15.83
C VAL A 20 7.15 -1.03 15.27
N LEU A 21 6.98 -2.05 16.11
CA LEU A 21 6.42 -3.35 15.68
C LEU A 21 5.01 -3.20 15.10
N LEU A 22 4.16 -2.43 15.77
CA LEU A 22 2.78 -2.20 15.33
C LEU A 22 2.72 -1.36 14.06
N ASP A 23 3.54 -0.30 13.95
CA ASP A 23 3.61 0.55 12.75
C ASP A 23 4.07 -0.24 11.53
N GLN A 24 5.20 -0.93 11.64
CA GLN A 24 5.71 -1.79 10.57
C GLN A 24 4.79 -2.99 10.30
N GLY A 25 4.02 -3.41 11.31
CA GLY A 25 2.94 -4.38 11.20
C GLY A 25 1.72 -3.89 10.42
N GLY A 26 1.64 -2.59 10.10
CA GLY A 26 0.59 -2.00 9.26
C GLY A 26 -0.39 -1.09 9.97
N LEU A 27 -0.22 -0.81 11.26
CA LEU A 27 -0.96 0.22 11.97
C LEU A 27 -0.34 1.59 11.66
N PRO A 28 -1.12 2.62 11.32
CA PRO A 28 -0.59 3.94 10.95
C PRO A 28 -0.16 4.72 12.21
N LEU A 29 0.91 4.29 12.85
CA LEU A 29 1.51 4.96 14.01
C LEU A 29 2.71 5.82 13.56
N PRO A 30 2.99 6.94 14.21
CA PRO A 30 4.14 7.77 13.88
C PRO A 30 5.42 7.23 14.54
N SER A 31 5.80 5.99 14.23
CA SER A 31 6.92 5.30 14.90
C SER A 31 8.27 5.97 14.70
N PHE A 32 8.49 6.64 13.56
CA PHE A 32 9.71 7.39 13.31
C PHE A 32 9.85 8.56 14.31
N SER A 33 8.78 9.32 14.53
CA SER A 33 8.75 10.39 15.55
C SER A 33 8.94 9.82 16.96
N LEU A 34 8.39 8.64 17.23
CA LEU A 34 8.58 7.96 18.51
C LEU A 34 10.06 7.63 18.79
N VAL A 35 10.78 7.14 17.77
CA VAL A 35 12.21 6.85 17.86
C VAL A 35 13.02 8.16 18.09
N ILE A 36 12.67 9.25 17.40
CA ILE A 36 13.30 10.56 17.58
C ILE A 36 13.14 11.05 19.01
N VAL A 37 11.91 11.10 19.53
CA VAL A 37 11.61 11.58 20.87
C VAL A 37 12.28 10.69 21.94
N ALA A 38 12.19 9.36 21.79
CA ALA A 38 12.82 8.45 22.74
C ALA A 38 14.36 8.63 22.79
N ALA A 39 14.99 8.85 21.63
CA ALA A 39 16.44 9.09 21.57
C ALA A 39 16.81 10.46 22.15
N GLY A 40 15.99 11.51 21.95
CA GLY A 40 16.20 12.83 22.55
C GLY A 40 16.12 12.78 24.07
N VAL A 41 15.04 12.22 24.60
CA VAL A 41 14.85 12.04 26.07
C VAL A 41 15.96 11.21 26.70
N ALA A 42 16.41 10.13 26.03
CA ALA A 42 17.51 9.32 26.51
C ALA A 42 18.84 10.12 26.53
N THR A 43 19.09 10.94 25.52
CA THR A 43 20.29 11.79 25.43
C THR A 43 20.30 12.83 26.56
N GLU A 44 19.19 13.52 26.78
CA GLU A 44 19.04 14.49 27.87
C GLU A 44 19.25 13.85 29.23
N ALA A 45 18.71 12.64 29.43
CA ALA A 45 18.91 11.87 30.65
C ALA A 45 20.33 11.24 30.79
N GLY A 46 21.24 11.49 29.85
CA GLY A 46 22.57 10.87 29.84
C GLY A 46 22.57 9.35 29.63
N GLN A 47 21.47 8.80 29.12
CA GLN A 47 21.32 7.36 28.88
C GLN A 47 21.85 6.95 27.49
N PRO A 48 22.34 5.73 27.32
CA PRO A 48 22.82 5.24 26.04
C PRO A 48 21.65 5.06 25.06
N VAL A 49 21.79 5.59 23.85
CA VAL A 49 20.76 5.51 22.78
C VAL A 49 20.82 4.21 21.95
N TRP A 50 21.91 3.43 22.07
CA TRP A 50 22.07 2.20 21.30
C TRP A 50 20.99 1.13 21.55
N PRO A 51 20.34 1.00 22.75
CA PRO A 51 19.27 0.06 22.94
C PRO A 51 18.02 0.42 22.13
N ILE A 52 17.73 1.73 22.00
CA ILE A 52 16.63 2.25 21.18
C ILE A 52 16.87 1.87 19.72
N PHE A 53 18.08 2.11 19.21
CA PHE A 53 18.50 1.73 17.87
C PHE A 53 18.34 0.22 17.62
N ALA A 54 18.88 -0.61 18.50
CA ALA A 54 18.83 -2.05 18.38
C ALA A 54 17.40 -2.60 18.41
N LEU A 55 16.59 -2.13 19.36
CA LEU A 55 15.18 -2.56 19.49
C LEU A 55 14.32 -2.12 18.31
N ALA A 56 14.54 -0.91 17.78
CA ALA A 56 13.85 -0.44 16.58
C ALA A 56 14.15 -1.33 15.36
N ILE A 57 15.42 -1.74 15.18
CA ILE A 57 15.81 -2.68 14.11
C ILE A 57 15.13 -4.03 14.31
N VAL A 58 15.21 -4.59 15.51
CA VAL A 58 14.63 -5.92 15.82
C VAL A 58 13.11 -5.90 15.59
N ALA A 59 12.42 -4.89 16.10
CA ALA A 59 10.97 -4.73 15.90
C ALA A 59 10.59 -4.65 14.41
N THR A 60 11.34 -3.85 13.65
CA THR A 60 11.16 -3.72 12.20
C THR A 60 11.35 -5.06 11.50
N LEU A 61 12.47 -5.75 11.76
CA LEU A 61 12.76 -7.04 11.13
C LEU A 61 11.73 -8.11 11.46
N ILE A 62 11.20 -8.14 12.67
CA ILE A 62 10.14 -9.08 13.06
C ILE A 62 8.88 -8.80 12.24
N ALA A 63 8.42 -7.54 12.17
CA ALA A 63 7.24 -7.16 11.41
C ALA A 63 7.41 -7.48 9.92
N ASP A 64 8.56 -7.12 9.34
CA ASP A 64 8.83 -7.32 7.93
C ASP A 64 9.02 -8.81 7.57
N LEU A 65 9.55 -9.62 8.49
CA LEU A 65 9.63 -11.06 8.31
C LEU A 65 8.24 -11.70 8.26
N ILE A 66 7.27 -11.19 9.02
CA ILE A 66 5.87 -11.65 8.96
C ILE A 66 5.28 -11.35 7.58
N TRP A 67 5.49 -10.12 7.04
CA TRP A 67 5.06 -9.75 5.70
C TRP A 67 5.74 -10.58 4.61
N PHE A 68 7.04 -10.80 4.73
CA PHE A 68 7.83 -11.65 3.83
C PHE A 68 7.33 -13.09 3.82
N ALA A 69 7.13 -13.70 5.00
CA ALA A 69 6.61 -15.05 5.14
C ALA A 69 5.18 -15.16 4.58
N GLY A 70 4.34 -14.16 4.85
CA GLY A 70 3.00 -14.03 4.29
C GLY A 70 3.01 -13.97 2.76
N GLY A 71 3.89 -13.16 2.18
CA GLY A 71 4.10 -13.06 0.73
C GLY A 71 4.57 -14.38 0.13
N ARG A 72 5.50 -15.08 0.79
CA ARG A 72 6.04 -16.38 0.35
C ARG A 72 5.00 -17.49 0.36
N ARG A 73 4.09 -17.48 1.33
CA ARG A 73 3.06 -18.52 1.51
C ARG A 73 1.79 -18.22 0.70
N PHE A 74 1.33 -16.97 0.71
CA PHE A 74 0.04 -16.59 0.14
C PHE A 74 0.16 -15.78 -1.17
N GLY A 75 1.36 -15.36 -1.55
CA GLY A 75 1.65 -14.68 -2.82
C GLY A 75 0.70 -13.52 -3.11
N ALA A 76 0.10 -13.54 -4.29
CA ALA A 76 -0.82 -12.49 -4.74
C ALA A 76 -2.04 -12.27 -3.83
N ALA A 77 -2.46 -13.26 -3.03
CA ALA A 77 -3.57 -13.09 -2.09
C ALA A 77 -3.21 -12.12 -0.96
N MET A 78 -1.96 -12.19 -0.47
CA MET A 78 -1.45 -11.27 0.55
C MET A 78 -1.39 -9.84 0.03
N LEU A 79 -0.91 -9.65 -1.20
CA LEU A 79 -0.91 -8.33 -1.86
C LEU A 79 -2.33 -7.77 -2.01
N ARG A 80 -3.30 -8.60 -2.41
CA ARG A 80 -4.71 -8.17 -2.49
C ARG A 80 -5.27 -7.74 -1.13
N MET A 81 -4.88 -8.43 -0.06
CA MET A 81 -5.28 -8.07 1.31
C MET A 81 -4.72 -6.70 1.71
N ILE A 82 -3.41 -6.47 1.50
CA ILE A 82 -2.76 -5.17 1.77
C ILE A 82 -3.46 -4.06 0.99
N CYS A 83 -3.78 -4.31 -0.30
CA CYS A 83 -4.46 -3.33 -1.13
C CYS A 83 -5.89 -3.01 -0.67
N ARG A 84 -6.60 -3.97 -0.07
CA ARG A 84 -7.95 -3.71 0.49
C ARG A 84 -7.89 -2.76 1.68
N VAL A 85 -6.82 -2.82 2.45
CA VAL A 85 -6.59 -1.96 3.63
C VAL A 85 -5.96 -0.63 3.24
N SER A 86 -5.13 -0.60 2.18
CA SER A 86 -4.45 0.61 1.70
C SER A 86 -5.43 1.68 1.22
N LEU A 87 -5.04 2.94 1.45
CA LEU A 87 -5.81 4.12 1.05
C LEU A 87 -5.78 4.40 -0.47
N SER A 88 -4.83 3.80 -1.20
CA SER A 88 -4.66 3.96 -2.65
C SER A 88 -4.28 2.62 -3.29
N PRO A 89 -5.25 1.71 -3.48
CA PRO A 89 -4.99 0.33 -3.88
C PRO A 89 -4.24 0.18 -5.22
N ASP A 90 -4.60 0.98 -6.21
CA ASP A 90 -4.14 0.80 -7.59
C ASP A 90 -2.75 1.38 -7.85
N SER A 91 -2.43 2.53 -7.25
CA SER A 91 -1.12 3.18 -7.40
C SER A 91 -0.04 2.53 -6.52
N CYS A 92 -0.42 2.02 -5.35
CA CYS A 92 0.53 1.44 -4.40
C CYS A 92 1.17 0.18 -4.95
N VAL A 93 0.38 -0.81 -5.38
CA VAL A 93 0.92 -2.08 -5.88
C VAL A 93 1.53 -1.95 -7.27
N GLY A 94 0.91 -1.20 -8.18
CA GLY A 94 1.42 -1.00 -9.53
C GLY A 94 2.79 -0.33 -9.55
N ASN A 95 2.94 0.78 -8.81
CA ASN A 95 4.22 1.47 -8.69
C ASN A 95 5.25 0.66 -7.91
N THR A 96 4.88 0.10 -6.76
CA THR A 96 5.79 -0.70 -5.94
C THR A 96 6.27 -1.92 -6.69
N ARG A 97 5.37 -2.63 -7.38
CA ARG A 97 5.74 -3.79 -8.19
C ARG A 97 6.69 -3.40 -9.33
N ARG A 98 6.46 -2.27 -10.00
CA ARG A 98 7.35 -1.76 -11.05
C ARG A 98 8.74 -1.42 -10.49
N ILE A 99 8.79 -0.75 -9.34
CA ILE A 99 10.05 -0.43 -8.64
C ILE A 99 10.76 -1.72 -8.24
N TYR A 100 10.04 -2.65 -7.61
CA TYR A 100 10.61 -3.94 -7.20
C TYR A 100 11.11 -4.78 -8.38
N MET A 101 10.36 -4.83 -9.50
CA MET A 101 10.78 -5.56 -10.72
C MET A 101 12.00 -4.92 -11.38
N ARG A 102 12.19 -3.60 -11.23
CA ARG A 102 13.34 -2.87 -11.78
C ARG A 102 14.58 -2.98 -10.91
N TRP A 103 14.43 -2.87 -9.59
CA TRP A 103 15.53 -2.77 -8.63
C TRP A 103 15.77 -4.07 -7.83
N GLY A 104 14.80 -4.96 -7.80
CA GLY A 104 14.87 -6.19 -7.02
C GLY A 104 14.94 -5.95 -5.51
N ALA A 105 15.64 -6.86 -4.80
CA ALA A 105 15.80 -6.80 -3.35
C ALA A 105 16.43 -5.49 -2.80
N PRO A 106 17.35 -4.79 -3.48
CA PRO A 106 17.86 -3.49 -3.03
C PRO A 106 16.80 -2.43 -2.76
N CYS A 107 15.60 -2.51 -3.36
CA CYS A 107 14.53 -1.55 -3.08
C CYS A 107 14.05 -1.59 -1.61
N LEU A 108 14.30 -2.68 -0.88
CA LEU A 108 13.96 -2.81 0.54
C LEU A 108 14.68 -1.77 1.40
N ILE A 109 15.90 -1.36 1.02
CA ILE A 109 16.67 -0.33 1.74
C ILE A 109 15.90 0.97 1.85
N PHE A 110 15.25 1.38 0.75
CA PHE A 110 14.56 2.68 0.67
C PHE A 110 13.06 2.56 0.97
N SER A 111 12.52 1.35 1.05
CA SER A 111 11.09 1.12 1.21
C SER A 111 10.53 1.72 2.50
N LYS A 112 11.33 1.81 3.56
CA LYS A 112 10.93 2.30 4.89
C LYS A 112 10.69 3.80 4.95
N TYR A 113 11.26 4.55 4.01
CA TYR A 113 11.06 6.00 3.93
C TYR A 113 9.78 6.41 3.19
N VAL A 114 9.13 5.47 2.54
CA VAL A 114 7.88 5.73 1.80
C VAL A 114 6.71 5.01 2.48
N PRO A 115 5.75 5.75 3.05
CA PRO A 115 4.63 5.17 3.77
C PRO A 115 3.86 4.13 2.93
N GLY A 116 3.68 2.93 3.47
CA GLY A 116 2.97 1.82 2.82
C GLY A 116 3.77 1.07 1.75
N LEU A 117 4.98 1.55 1.40
CA LEU A 117 5.86 0.86 0.45
C LEU A 117 6.52 -0.36 1.10
N ALA A 118 6.90 -0.27 2.37
CA ALA A 118 7.61 -1.33 3.09
C ALA A 118 6.82 -2.65 3.07
N ALA A 119 5.58 -2.67 3.56
CA ALA A 119 4.76 -3.88 3.61
C ALA A 119 4.52 -4.52 2.23
N VAL A 120 4.39 -3.71 1.17
CA VAL A 120 4.22 -4.20 -0.20
C VAL A 120 5.54 -4.75 -0.75
N ALA A 121 6.66 -4.03 -0.54
CA ALA A 121 7.98 -4.46 -1.02
C ALA A 121 8.45 -5.75 -0.34
N THR A 122 8.27 -5.87 0.98
CA THR A 122 8.59 -7.08 1.75
C THR A 122 7.72 -8.26 1.34
N THR A 123 6.42 -8.03 1.10
CA THR A 123 5.51 -9.07 0.59
C THR A 123 5.89 -9.51 -0.83
N LEU A 124 6.28 -8.59 -1.72
CA LEU A 124 6.77 -8.91 -3.07
C LEU A 124 8.09 -9.68 -3.01
N ALA A 125 8.98 -9.34 -2.08
CA ALA A 125 10.22 -10.08 -1.86
C ALA A 125 9.93 -11.54 -1.47
N GLY A 126 8.92 -11.76 -0.62
CA GLY A 126 8.44 -13.10 -0.26
C GLY A 126 7.82 -13.85 -1.45
N GLU A 127 6.94 -13.20 -2.21
CA GLU A 127 6.30 -13.75 -3.42
C GLU A 127 7.34 -14.16 -4.46
N SER A 128 8.39 -13.34 -4.65
CA SER A 128 9.50 -13.61 -5.58
C SER A 128 10.45 -14.69 -5.09
N ARG A 129 10.20 -15.29 -3.92
CA ARG A 129 10.98 -16.39 -3.31
C ARG A 129 12.47 -16.11 -3.18
N ILE A 130 12.88 -14.86 -2.96
CA ILE A 130 14.30 -14.56 -2.69
C ILE A 130 14.78 -15.29 -1.43
N PRO A 131 16.07 -15.65 -1.34
CA PRO A 131 16.63 -16.27 -0.14
C PRO A 131 16.44 -15.37 1.10
N VAL A 132 16.09 -15.97 2.24
CA VAL A 132 15.86 -15.24 3.51
C VAL A 132 17.08 -14.41 3.91
N GLY A 133 18.30 -14.94 3.72
CA GLY A 133 19.53 -14.20 4.02
C GLY A 133 19.69 -12.92 3.19
N ARG A 134 19.32 -12.95 1.88
CA ARG A 134 19.35 -11.77 1.02
C ARG A 134 18.27 -10.76 1.44
N PHE A 135 17.08 -11.25 1.79
CA PHE A 135 16.04 -10.40 2.35
C PHE A 135 16.51 -9.72 3.62
N ALA A 136 16.99 -10.50 4.62
CA ALA A 136 17.45 -9.97 5.90
C ALA A 136 18.60 -8.96 5.76
N LEU A 137 19.50 -9.15 4.79
CA LEU A 137 20.59 -8.23 4.52
C LEU A 137 20.06 -6.86 4.05
N TYR A 138 19.28 -6.82 2.98
CA TYR A 138 18.80 -5.55 2.42
C TYR A 138 17.79 -4.85 3.33
N ASP A 139 16.89 -5.62 3.93
CA ASP A 139 15.89 -5.11 4.86
C ASP A 139 16.53 -4.64 6.18
N GLY A 140 17.53 -5.37 6.68
CA GLY A 140 18.33 -4.99 7.84
C GLY A 140 19.12 -3.71 7.62
N ILE A 141 19.75 -3.52 6.45
CA ILE A 141 20.40 -2.25 6.09
C ILE A 141 19.38 -1.11 6.07
N GLY A 142 18.20 -1.33 5.47
CA GLY A 142 17.11 -0.36 5.45
C GLY A 142 16.61 -0.01 6.85
N ALA A 143 16.42 -1.01 7.72
CA ALA A 143 16.04 -0.81 9.11
C ALA A 143 17.10 -0.04 9.91
N ALA A 144 18.37 -0.37 9.71
CA ALA A 144 19.48 0.31 10.38
C ALA A 144 19.61 1.78 9.95
N LEU A 145 19.47 2.08 8.65
CA LEU A 145 19.45 3.44 8.15
C LEU A 145 18.27 4.24 8.68
N TRP A 146 17.08 3.64 8.68
CA TRP A 146 15.87 4.28 9.15
C TRP A 146 15.92 4.54 10.67
N ALA A 147 16.23 3.54 11.48
CA ALA A 147 16.35 3.67 12.92
C ALA A 147 17.53 4.59 13.31
N GLY A 148 18.67 4.45 12.62
CA GLY A 148 19.85 5.30 12.82
C GLY A 148 19.57 6.77 12.50
N GLY A 149 18.84 7.03 11.43
CA GLY A 149 18.38 8.38 11.09
C GLY A 149 17.48 8.98 12.18
N GLY A 150 16.52 8.20 12.70
CA GLY A 150 15.66 8.62 13.80
C GLY A 150 16.45 8.92 15.08
N VAL A 151 17.35 8.01 15.48
CA VAL A 151 18.22 8.19 16.65
C VAL A 151 19.14 9.38 16.48
N ALA A 152 19.79 9.54 15.31
CA ALA A 152 20.66 10.66 15.04
C ALA A 152 19.93 12.01 15.14
N LEU A 153 18.73 12.10 14.58
CA LEU A 153 17.89 13.30 14.70
C LEU A 153 17.52 13.57 16.16
N GLY A 154 17.16 12.53 16.93
CA GLY A 154 16.87 12.67 18.35
C GLY A 154 18.06 13.19 19.15
N VAL A 155 19.25 12.66 18.90
CA VAL A 155 20.50 13.10 19.55
C VAL A 155 20.88 14.53 19.16
N ILE A 156 20.76 14.89 17.87
CA ILE A 156 21.16 16.23 17.38
C ILE A 156 20.19 17.30 17.90
N PHE A 157 18.92 17.01 17.96
CA PHE A 157 17.85 17.95 18.31
C PHE A 157 17.30 17.75 19.73
N HIS A 158 18.03 17.10 20.65
CA HIS A 158 17.51 16.80 21.99
C HIS A 158 17.09 18.08 22.76
N GLU A 159 17.86 19.16 22.69
CA GLU A 159 17.52 20.44 23.32
C GLU A 159 16.22 21.04 22.76
N ALA A 160 16.01 20.95 21.44
CA ALA A 160 14.79 21.42 20.81
C ALA A 160 13.58 20.52 21.14
N ILE A 161 13.81 19.22 21.30
CA ILE A 161 12.77 18.26 21.72
C ILE A 161 12.34 18.56 23.16
N ASP A 162 13.30 18.80 24.04
CA ASP A 162 13.05 19.13 25.44
C ASP A 162 12.27 20.46 25.55
N ALA A 163 12.68 21.50 24.83
CA ALA A 163 11.96 22.76 24.78
C ALA A 163 10.51 22.60 24.27
N VAL A 164 10.27 21.72 23.28
CA VAL A 164 8.92 21.43 22.79
C VAL A 164 8.13 20.63 23.84
N LEU A 165 8.75 19.69 24.54
CA LEU A 165 8.09 18.94 25.61
C LEU A 165 7.69 19.84 26.78
N ASP A 166 8.56 20.78 27.15
CA ASP A 166 8.28 21.78 28.19
C ASP A 166 7.13 22.70 27.79
N GLU A 167 7.10 23.19 26.54
CA GLU A 167 5.98 23.99 26.03
C GLU A 167 4.68 23.20 25.97
N LEU A 168 4.75 21.90 25.65
CA LEU A 168 3.59 20.99 25.71
C LEU A 168 3.14 20.77 27.14
N GLU A 169 4.02 20.82 28.13
CA GLU A 169 3.69 20.74 29.55
C GLU A 169 2.92 21.97 30.04
N VAL A 170 3.34 23.16 29.60
CA VAL A 170 2.65 24.42 29.87
C VAL A 170 1.26 24.44 29.23
N LEU A 171 1.11 23.90 28.03
CA LEU A 171 -0.18 23.75 27.35
C LEU A 171 -1.13 22.70 28.00
N GLY A 172 -0.57 21.79 28.82
CA GLY A 172 -1.31 20.81 29.61
C GLY A 172 -2.28 19.92 28.78
N ASN A 173 -3.45 19.64 29.36
CA ASN A 173 -4.49 18.84 28.70
C ASN A 173 -4.94 19.39 27.32
N SER A 174 -4.76 20.68 27.06
CA SER A 174 -5.13 21.33 25.81
C SER A 174 -4.31 20.80 24.61
N ALA A 175 -3.02 20.52 24.81
CA ALA A 175 -2.16 19.96 23.77
C ALA A 175 -2.56 18.53 23.39
N LEU A 176 -2.90 17.70 24.37
CA LEU A 176 -3.40 16.34 24.14
C LEU A 176 -4.74 16.36 23.39
N VAL A 177 -5.63 17.28 23.75
CA VAL A 177 -6.92 17.46 23.07
C VAL A 177 -6.70 17.93 21.62
N LEU A 178 -5.81 18.90 21.38
CA LEU A 178 -5.48 19.38 20.03
C LEU A 178 -4.85 18.27 19.18
N LEU A 179 -3.93 17.48 19.76
CA LEU A 179 -3.33 16.34 19.08
C LEU A 179 -4.38 15.27 18.74
N ALA A 180 -5.28 14.97 19.67
CA ALA A 180 -6.37 14.03 19.44
C ALA A 180 -7.31 14.53 18.34
N ILE A 181 -7.67 15.82 18.36
CA ILE A 181 -8.49 16.45 17.31
C ILE A 181 -7.76 16.39 15.95
N ALA A 182 -6.48 16.72 15.90
CA ALA A 182 -5.69 16.66 14.67
C ALA A 182 -5.62 15.23 14.10
N LEU A 183 -5.42 14.23 14.97
CA LEU A 183 -5.42 12.81 14.58
C LEU A 183 -6.79 12.36 14.09
N LEU A 184 -7.87 12.72 14.79
CA LEU A 184 -9.24 12.43 14.37
C LEU A 184 -9.57 13.11 13.04
N ALA A 185 -9.20 14.37 12.87
CA ALA A 185 -9.38 15.10 11.62
C ALA A 185 -8.60 14.43 10.47
N PHE A 186 -7.35 14.02 10.70
CA PHE A 186 -6.54 13.29 9.73
C PHE A 186 -7.23 11.98 9.31
N VAL A 187 -7.67 11.18 10.28
CA VAL A 187 -8.39 9.91 10.00
C VAL A 187 -9.69 10.19 9.27
N ALA A 188 -10.46 11.19 9.68
CA ALA A 188 -11.72 11.57 9.03
C ALA A 188 -11.51 12.03 7.58
N VAL A 189 -10.49 12.88 7.32
CA VAL A 189 -10.13 13.31 5.96
C VAL A 189 -9.72 12.13 5.09
N LYS A 190 -8.90 11.22 5.62
CA LYS A 190 -8.49 10.00 4.91
C LYS A 190 -9.66 9.07 4.64
N TRP A 191 -10.54 8.89 5.62
CA TRP A 191 -11.75 8.08 5.45
C TRP A 191 -12.69 8.70 4.40
N TRP A 192 -12.87 10.04 4.43
CA TRP A 192 -13.67 10.76 3.46
C TRP A 192 -13.10 10.70 2.04
N GLN A 193 -11.77 10.85 1.88
CA GLN A 193 -11.07 10.65 0.60
C GLN A 193 -11.32 9.24 0.05
N ARG A 194 -11.23 8.22 0.92
CA ARG A 194 -11.51 6.82 0.56
C ARG A 194 -12.98 6.61 0.18
N TRP A 195 -13.90 7.22 0.93
CA TRP A 195 -15.32 7.17 0.62
C TRP A 195 -15.64 7.86 -0.70
N ARG A 196 -15.12 9.07 -0.94
CA ARG A 196 -15.25 9.79 -2.22
C ARG A 196 -14.66 8.99 -3.38
N PHE A 197 -13.51 8.34 -3.20
CA PHE A 197 -12.93 7.49 -4.24
C PHE A 197 -13.85 6.30 -4.55
N LYS A 198 -14.36 5.58 -3.54
CA LYS A 198 -15.34 4.50 -3.74
C LYS A 198 -16.59 4.98 -4.47
N MET A 199 -17.09 6.16 -4.15
CA MET A 199 -18.25 6.75 -4.84
C MET A 199 -17.93 7.13 -6.30
N ARG A 200 -16.71 7.59 -6.57
CA ARG A 200 -16.27 7.90 -7.94
C ARG A 200 -16.17 6.66 -8.83
N ILE A 201 -15.90 5.48 -8.27
CA ILE A 201 -15.78 4.22 -9.03
C ILE A 201 -17.13 3.50 -9.13
N ARG A 202 -18.19 4.03 -8.52
CA ARG A 202 -19.52 3.42 -8.58
C ARG A 202 -20.07 3.54 -10.01
N MET A 203 -19.96 2.45 -10.76
CA MET A 203 -20.63 2.23 -12.05
C MET A 203 -21.35 0.89 -12.00
N ALA A 204 -22.43 0.78 -12.76
CA ALA A 204 -23.08 -0.52 -12.97
C ALA A 204 -22.08 -1.48 -13.61
N ARG A 205 -21.89 -2.63 -13.01
CA ARG A 205 -20.95 -3.66 -13.48
C ARG A 205 -21.73 -4.71 -14.25
N ILE A 206 -21.05 -5.31 -15.23
CA ILE A 206 -21.55 -6.48 -15.93
C ILE A 206 -20.98 -7.74 -15.26
N SER A 207 -21.81 -8.75 -15.03
CA SER A 207 -21.35 -10.04 -14.54
C SER A 207 -20.74 -10.88 -15.68
N VAL A 208 -19.90 -11.88 -15.32
CA VAL A 208 -19.35 -12.80 -16.32
C VAL A 208 -20.46 -13.60 -17.01
N ALA A 209 -21.51 -13.99 -16.28
CA ALA A 209 -22.66 -14.70 -16.84
C ALA A 209 -23.38 -13.86 -17.90
N GLU A 210 -23.66 -12.59 -17.59
CA GLU A 210 -24.30 -11.64 -18.51
C GLU A 210 -23.41 -11.38 -19.75
N LEU A 211 -22.08 -11.21 -19.58
CA LEU A 211 -21.16 -11.08 -20.70
C LEU A 211 -21.17 -12.31 -21.61
N SER A 212 -21.12 -13.51 -21.00
CA SER A 212 -21.15 -14.77 -21.74
C SER A 212 -22.47 -14.94 -22.54
N GLU A 213 -23.58 -14.47 -21.99
CA GLU A 213 -24.88 -14.49 -22.65
C GLU A 213 -24.92 -13.53 -23.86
N LEU A 214 -24.40 -12.30 -23.67
CA LEU A 214 -24.28 -11.34 -24.78
C LEU A 214 -23.41 -11.89 -25.93
N LEU A 215 -22.30 -12.56 -25.60
CA LEU A 215 -21.44 -13.19 -26.59
C LEU A 215 -22.13 -14.34 -27.35
N LYS A 216 -22.93 -15.16 -26.64
CA LYS A 216 -23.74 -16.24 -27.25
C LYS A 216 -24.81 -15.69 -28.19
N LEU A 217 -25.42 -14.57 -27.83
CA LEU A 217 -26.44 -13.90 -28.64
C LEU A 217 -25.83 -13.10 -29.82
N GLN A 218 -24.52 -13.17 -30.02
CA GLN A 218 -23.77 -12.45 -31.07
C GLN A 218 -23.97 -10.93 -31.07
N VAL A 219 -24.27 -10.37 -29.89
CA VAL A 219 -24.30 -8.91 -29.69
C VAL A 219 -22.93 -8.33 -29.99
N LYS A 220 -22.86 -7.17 -30.66
CA LYS A 220 -21.59 -6.48 -30.94
C LYS A 220 -21.00 -5.89 -29.64
N VAL A 221 -20.23 -6.71 -28.93
CA VAL A 221 -19.57 -6.32 -27.68
C VAL A 221 -18.09 -6.03 -27.95
N ALA A 222 -17.61 -4.85 -27.56
CA ALA A 222 -16.17 -4.58 -27.48
C ALA A 222 -15.67 -4.94 -26.09
N ILE A 223 -14.70 -5.84 -26.03
CA ILE A 223 -14.03 -6.21 -24.77
C ILE A 223 -12.69 -5.49 -24.69
N LEU A 224 -12.47 -4.70 -23.65
CA LEU A 224 -11.29 -3.86 -23.48
C LEU A 224 -10.47 -4.35 -22.29
N ASP A 225 -9.19 -4.61 -22.52
CA ASP A 225 -8.22 -4.99 -21.50
C ASP A 225 -7.49 -3.75 -20.98
N ALA A 226 -7.79 -3.34 -19.74
CA ALA A 226 -7.19 -2.19 -19.07
C ALA A 226 -6.00 -2.56 -18.17
N ARG A 227 -5.42 -3.75 -18.35
CA ARG A 227 -4.22 -4.20 -17.62
C ARG A 227 -2.95 -3.63 -18.27
N THR A 228 -1.83 -3.77 -17.55
CA THR A 228 -0.50 -3.46 -18.12
C THR A 228 -0.11 -4.51 -19.17
N ALA A 229 0.68 -4.12 -20.18
CA ALA A 229 1.17 -5.02 -21.23
C ALA A 229 1.83 -6.28 -20.66
N ASP A 230 2.74 -6.12 -19.69
CA ASP A 230 3.43 -7.20 -18.99
C ASP A 230 2.46 -8.21 -18.33
N ARG A 231 1.37 -7.73 -17.75
CA ARG A 231 0.34 -8.62 -17.17
C ARG A 231 -0.44 -9.38 -18.22
N ARG A 232 -0.82 -8.69 -19.29
CA ARG A 232 -1.51 -9.29 -20.43
C ARG A 232 -0.70 -10.42 -21.04
N GLU A 233 0.58 -10.20 -21.31
CA GLU A 233 1.49 -11.19 -21.90
C GLU A 233 1.69 -12.43 -21.02
N ARG A 234 1.79 -12.23 -19.70
CA ARG A 234 2.02 -13.35 -18.75
C ARG A 234 0.81 -14.20 -18.45
N THR A 235 -0.38 -13.65 -18.50
CA THR A 235 -1.60 -14.34 -18.03
C THR A 235 -2.62 -14.57 -19.12
N GLY A 236 -2.29 -14.22 -20.36
CA GLY A 236 -3.23 -14.25 -21.48
C GLY A 236 -4.35 -13.21 -21.34
N TRP A 237 -5.31 -13.21 -22.24
CA TRP A 237 -6.41 -12.26 -22.29
C TRP A 237 -7.72 -12.91 -22.75
N ILE A 238 -8.84 -12.25 -22.50
CA ILE A 238 -10.14 -12.70 -22.97
C ILE A 238 -10.16 -12.66 -24.51
N PRO A 239 -10.59 -13.72 -25.20
CA PRO A 239 -10.60 -13.79 -26.66
C PRO A 239 -11.28 -12.57 -27.30
N GLY A 240 -10.64 -12.04 -28.33
CA GLY A 240 -11.13 -10.84 -29.04
C GLY A 240 -11.00 -9.53 -28.26
N SER A 241 -10.35 -9.52 -27.10
CA SER A 241 -10.18 -8.27 -26.34
C SER A 241 -9.10 -7.37 -26.91
N VAL A 242 -9.38 -6.08 -26.95
CA VAL A 242 -8.46 -5.02 -27.38
C VAL A 242 -7.74 -4.45 -26.16
N TRP A 243 -6.41 -4.37 -26.23
CA TRP A 243 -5.64 -3.75 -25.16
C TRP A 243 -5.74 -2.22 -25.19
N VAL A 244 -5.97 -1.62 -24.04
CA VAL A 244 -6.07 -0.16 -23.87
C VAL A 244 -4.82 0.34 -23.18
N SER A 245 -3.87 0.86 -23.96
CA SER A 245 -2.71 1.59 -23.44
C SER A 245 -3.06 3.02 -23.06
N ASP A 246 -3.85 3.67 -23.88
CA ASP A 246 -4.33 5.04 -23.69
C ASP A 246 -5.78 5.17 -24.19
N VAL A 247 -6.64 5.68 -23.33
CA VAL A 247 -8.06 5.93 -23.65
C VAL A 247 -8.20 7.05 -24.69
N GLU A 248 -7.21 7.96 -24.78
CA GLU A 248 -7.24 9.09 -25.71
C GLU A 248 -7.09 8.64 -27.17
N GLN A 249 -6.33 7.59 -27.39
CA GLN A 249 -5.99 7.07 -28.74
C GLN A 249 -6.93 5.94 -29.19
N LEU A 250 -7.88 5.53 -28.33
CA LEU A 250 -8.76 4.40 -28.63
C LEU A 250 -9.86 4.82 -29.61
N ALA A 251 -9.76 4.37 -30.86
CA ALA A 251 -10.81 4.46 -31.85
C ALA A 251 -11.75 3.25 -31.71
N LEU A 252 -12.90 3.46 -31.08
CA LEU A 252 -13.96 2.44 -31.01
C LEU A 252 -14.89 2.60 -32.20
N GLY A 253 -15.13 1.48 -32.89
CA GLY A 253 -16.21 1.40 -33.88
C GLY A 253 -17.60 1.48 -33.24
N VAL A 254 -18.64 1.21 -34.00
CA VAL A 254 -20.02 1.14 -33.48
C VAL A 254 -20.23 -0.20 -32.79
N TYR A 255 -20.30 -0.17 -31.45
CA TYR A 255 -20.61 -1.31 -30.60
C TYR A 255 -21.88 -1.05 -29.79
N GLU A 256 -22.65 -2.09 -29.55
CA GLU A 256 -23.86 -2.02 -28.70
C GLU A 256 -23.50 -2.01 -27.22
N GLN A 257 -22.41 -2.66 -26.86
CA GLN A 257 -21.89 -2.75 -25.48
C GLN A 257 -20.37 -2.66 -25.49
N VAL A 258 -19.80 -1.97 -24.51
CA VAL A 258 -18.37 -1.94 -24.26
C VAL A 258 -18.12 -2.47 -22.84
N VAL A 259 -17.30 -3.50 -22.73
CA VAL A 259 -16.96 -4.13 -21.45
C VAL A 259 -15.48 -3.94 -21.20
N VAL A 260 -15.13 -3.37 -20.04
CA VAL A 260 -13.74 -3.12 -19.66
C VAL A 260 -13.39 -4.04 -18.51
N TYR A 261 -12.25 -4.73 -18.59
CA TYR A 261 -11.78 -5.58 -17.49
C TYR A 261 -10.35 -5.25 -17.06
N CYS A 262 -10.03 -5.60 -15.81
CA CYS A 262 -8.69 -5.52 -15.22
C CYS A 262 -8.49 -6.63 -14.18
N ASP A 263 -7.34 -6.67 -13.52
CA ASP A 263 -7.05 -7.59 -12.39
C ASP A 263 -6.94 -6.83 -11.05
N CYS A 264 -7.35 -5.57 -11.00
CA CYS A 264 -7.24 -4.79 -9.78
C CYS A 264 -8.36 -5.10 -8.78
N PRO A 265 -8.10 -4.95 -7.47
CA PRO A 265 -9.14 -5.05 -6.47
C PRO A 265 -10.30 -4.08 -6.77
N ASN A 266 -11.54 -4.60 -6.68
CA ASN A 266 -12.76 -3.85 -6.96
C ASN A 266 -12.89 -3.29 -8.39
N ASP A 267 -12.19 -3.85 -9.36
CA ASP A 267 -12.24 -3.48 -10.78
C ASP A 267 -11.97 -1.99 -11.00
N ALA A 268 -11.12 -1.39 -10.16
CA ALA A 268 -10.95 0.06 -10.07
C ALA A 268 -10.42 0.67 -11.37
N THR A 269 -9.39 0.06 -11.99
CA THR A 269 -8.85 0.54 -13.27
C THR A 269 -9.87 0.40 -14.39
N ALA A 270 -10.60 -0.73 -14.46
CA ALA A 270 -11.65 -0.92 -15.43
C ALA A 270 -12.78 0.10 -15.28
N ALA A 271 -13.18 0.42 -14.04
CA ALA A 271 -14.18 1.44 -13.75
C ALA A 271 -13.72 2.85 -14.13
N LEU A 272 -12.44 3.19 -13.90
CA LEU A 272 -11.87 4.49 -14.31
C LEU A 272 -11.81 4.62 -15.84
N VAL A 273 -11.37 3.60 -16.54
CA VAL A 273 -11.36 3.55 -18.01
C VAL A 273 -12.78 3.65 -18.55
N ALA A 274 -13.71 2.85 -18.02
CA ALA A 274 -15.11 2.89 -18.41
C ALA A 274 -15.72 4.29 -18.22
N LYS A 275 -15.40 4.98 -17.14
CA LYS A 275 -15.87 6.32 -16.86
C LYS A 275 -15.30 7.36 -17.83
N ARG A 276 -14.01 7.23 -18.20
CA ARG A 276 -13.40 8.09 -19.22
C ARG A 276 -14.05 7.89 -20.59
N LEU A 277 -14.32 6.63 -20.97
CA LEU A 277 -15.02 6.32 -22.22
C LEU A 277 -16.43 6.86 -22.22
N HIS A 278 -17.16 6.76 -21.09
CA HIS A 278 -18.50 7.35 -20.95
C HIS A 278 -18.47 8.88 -21.11
N ALA A 279 -17.46 9.54 -20.53
CA ALA A 279 -17.26 10.99 -20.71
C ALA A 279 -16.93 11.40 -22.15
N LYS A 280 -16.40 10.48 -22.97
CA LYS A 280 -16.18 10.64 -24.42
C LYS A 280 -17.40 10.32 -25.28
N GLY A 281 -18.56 10.02 -24.67
CA GLY A 281 -19.81 9.76 -25.39
C GLY A 281 -20.11 8.28 -25.66
N VAL A 282 -19.32 7.33 -25.11
CA VAL A 282 -19.64 5.91 -25.21
C VAL A 282 -20.77 5.58 -24.25
N ALA A 283 -21.99 5.35 -24.77
CA ALA A 283 -23.21 5.25 -23.95
C ALA A 283 -23.25 4.01 -23.06
N HIS A 284 -22.90 2.84 -23.59
CA HIS A 284 -23.06 1.54 -22.93
C HIS A 284 -21.71 0.93 -22.57
N VAL A 285 -21.00 1.54 -21.61
CA VAL A 285 -19.72 1.02 -21.12
C VAL A 285 -19.83 0.58 -19.67
N ARG A 286 -19.44 -0.68 -19.39
CA ARG A 286 -19.53 -1.27 -18.06
C ARG A 286 -18.25 -2.03 -17.69
N PRO A 287 -17.73 -1.93 -16.45
CA PRO A 287 -16.63 -2.74 -15.97
C PRO A 287 -17.10 -4.18 -15.68
N LEU A 288 -16.26 -5.18 -16.03
CA LEU A 288 -16.50 -6.59 -15.74
C LEU A 288 -16.26 -6.87 -14.26
N ALA A 289 -17.27 -7.38 -13.57
CA ALA A 289 -17.18 -7.71 -12.15
C ALA A 289 -16.18 -8.83 -11.91
N GLY A 290 -15.15 -8.58 -11.09
CA GLY A 290 -14.08 -9.53 -10.78
C GLY A 290 -13.07 -9.75 -11.90
N GLY A 291 -13.16 -8.98 -13.00
CA GLY A 291 -12.19 -8.93 -14.09
C GLY A 291 -11.82 -10.29 -14.68
N LEU A 292 -10.54 -10.45 -15.10
CA LEU A 292 -10.06 -11.70 -15.68
C LEU A 292 -10.15 -12.90 -14.72
N GLU A 293 -9.97 -12.68 -13.43
CA GLU A 293 -10.04 -13.77 -12.43
C GLU A 293 -11.44 -14.40 -12.37
N ALA A 294 -12.49 -13.58 -12.42
CA ALA A 294 -13.86 -14.07 -12.44
C ALA A 294 -14.19 -14.79 -13.77
N TRP A 295 -13.67 -14.28 -14.90
CA TRP A 295 -13.79 -14.92 -16.21
C TRP A 295 -13.20 -16.33 -16.20
N LEU A 296 -11.96 -16.49 -15.71
CA LEU A 296 -11.30 -17.80 -15.60
C LEU A 296 -12.02 -18.76 -14.65
N LYS A 297 -12.52 -18.27 -13.50
CA LYS A 297 -13.28 -19.08 -12.55
C LYS A 297 -14.60 -19.61 -13.12
N SER A 298 -15.18 -18.91 -14.08
CA SER A 298 -16.39 -19.35 -14.78
C SER A 298 -16.12 -20.29 -15.96
N GLY A 299 -14.85 -20.70 -16.18
CA GLY A 299 -14.46 -21.57 -17.29
C GLY A 299 -14.27 -20.84 -18.61
N GLY A 300 -14.14 -19.51 -18.58
CA GLY A 300 -13.88 -18.72 -19.79
C GLY A 300 -12.50 -19.01 -20.38
N SER A 301 -12.43 -19.12 -21.72
CA SER A 301 -11.17 -19.31 -22.44
C SER A 301 -10.30 -18.05 -22.44
N ILE A 302 -9.00 -18.24 -22.63
CA ILE A 302 -8.03 -17.14 -22.79
C ILE A 302 -7.17 -17.39 -24.03
N GLU A 303 -6.66 -16.29 -24.60
CA GLU A 303 -5.66 -16.27 -25.68
C GLU A 303 -4.32 -15.80 -25.15
N GLY A 304 -3.22 -16.10 -25.89
CA GLY A 304 -1.89 -15.53 -25.67
C GLY A 304 -1.06 -16.20 -24.58
N LEU A 305 -1.42 -17.39 -24.10
CA LEU A 305 -0.49 -18.26 -23.37
C LEU A 305 0.19 -19.17 -24.41
N ALA A 306 1.46 -18.90 -24.71
CA ALA A 306 2.32 -19.80 -25.46
C ALA A 306 2.98 -20.82 -24.53
#